data_2eba7437829cf2660b2fe3098b5ea657
#
_entry.id   2eba7437829cf2660b2fe3098b5ea657
#
_cell.length_a   1.000
_cell.length_b   1.000
_cell.length_c   1.000
_cell.angle_alpha   90.00
_cell.angle_beta   90.00
_cell.angle_gamma   90.00
#
_symmetry.space_group_name_H-M   'P 1'
#
loop_
_entity.id
_entity.type
_entity.pdbx_description
1 polymer ?
#
loop_
_entity_poly.entity_id
_entity_poly.type
_entity_poly.pdbx_seq_one_letter_code
_entity_poly.pdbx_strand_id
1 'polypeptide(L)'
;IKSFKENLDVLEGNEKKEFIKGAELAYETILSSFASGDTKKLKSLLTSEMAINFEQAIEVRKNARLTSEFTFIGIKASNVEKYEKIKNDLFASVKFVSEVISAKKDKDNKIIEGDLDKIKQVTDYWKFTRNILKKGPNWYLSEIISK
;
A
#
# COMPACT_ATOMS: atom_id res chain seq x y z
N ILE A 1 36.10 -16.28 -4.56
CA ILE A 1 34.88 -15.63 -4.97
C ILE A 1 33.95 -15.47 -3.79
N LYS A 2 33.59 -14.27 -3.58
CA LYS A 2 32.70 -13.96 -2.49
C LYS A 2 31.24 -14.19 -2.91
N SER A 3 30.60 -15.09 -2.24
CA SER A 3 29.19 -15.34 -2.41
C SER A 3 28.39 -14.29 -1.64
N PHE A 4 27.60 -13.50 -2.33
CA PHE A 4 26.72 -12.56 -1.67
C PHE A 4 25.42 -13.26 -1.30
N LYS A 5 25.32 -13.62 -0.04
CA LYS A 5 24.06 -14.12 0.49
C LYS A 5 23.33 -12.95 1.11
N GLU A 6 22.10 -12.76 0.68
CA GLU A 6 21.21 -11.82 1.34
C GLU A 6 20.97 -12.28 2.77
N ASN A 7 21.20 -11.41 3.73
CA ASN A 7 20.86 -11.73 5.11
C ASN A 7 19.37 -11.45 5.31
N LEU A 8 18.57 -12.50 5.24
CA LEU A 8 17.12 -12.41 5.30
C LEU A 8 16.57 -12.26 6.72
N ASP A 9 17.44 -12.31 7.74
CA ASP A 9 16.99 -12.18 9.13
C ASP A 9 16.88 -10.72 9.57
N VAL A 10 17.55 -9.81 8.88
CA VAL A 10 17.48 -8.37 9.16
C VAL A 10 17.27 -7.58 7.89
N LEU A 11 16.66 -6.44 8.03
CA LEU A 11 16.47 -5.49 6.94
C LEU A 11 17.25 -4.23 7.28
N GLU A 12 18.37 -4.03 6.61
CA GLU A 12 19.27 -2.91 6.89
C GLU A 12 20.05 -2.51 5.65
N GLY A 13 20.75 -1.38 5.75
CA GLY A 13 21.64 -0.91 4.69
C GLY A 13 20.93 -0.67 3.37
N ASN A 14 21.56 -1.16 2.31
CA ASN A 14 21.07 -0.95 0.94
C ASN A 14 19.74 -1.67 0.68
N GLU A 15 19.59 -2.87 1.21
CA GLU A 15 18.36 -3.66 1.08
C GLU A 15 17.17 -2.93 1.72
N LYS A 16 17.40 -2.28 2.85
CA LYS A 16 16.36 -1.49 3.51
C LYS A 16 15.98 -0.28 2.68
N LYS A 17 16.96 0.40 2.10
CA LYS A 17 16.70 1.55 1.21
C LYS A 17 15.89 1.15 0.00
N GLU A 18 16.25 0.06 -0.64
CA GLU A 18 15.52 -0.47 -1.81
C GLU A 18 14.12 -0.92 -1.44
N PHE A 19 13.97 -1.57 -0.28
CA PHE A 19 12.65 -1.97 0.21
C PHE A 19 11.76 -0.75 0.43
N ILE A 20 12.24 0.27 1.13
CA ILE A 20 11.45 1.49 1.42
C ILE A 20 11.03 2.17 0.12
N LYS A 21 11.95 2.28 -0.83
CA LYS A 21 11.67 2.88 -2.14
C LYS A 21 10.55 2.14 -2.86
N GLY A 22 10.62 0.81 -2.88
CA GLY A 22 9.59 -0.02 -3.48
C GLY A 22 8.27 0.06 -2.72
N ALA A 23 8.32 0.09 -1.40
CA ALA A 23 7.13 0.21 -0.56
C ALA A 23 6.43 1.55 -0.76
N GLU A 24 7.18 2.64 -0.89
CA GLU A 24 6.62 3.96 -1.17
C GLU A 24 5.92 4.00 -2.53
N LEU A 25 6.53 3.41 -3.54
CA LEU A 25 5.93 3.32 -4.86
C LEU A 25 4.65 2.48 -4.84
N ALA A 26 4.69 1.35 -4.13
CA ALA A 26 3.52 0.49 -3.97
C ALA A 26 2.40 1.22 -3.23
N TYR A 27 2.74 1.95 -2.18
CA TYR A 27 1.78 2.72 -1.38
C TYR A 27 1.02 3.73 -2.25
N GLU A 28 1.73 4.56 -2.98
CA GLU A 28 1.12 5.54 -3.89
C GLU A 28 0.26 4.85 -4.95
N THR A 29 0.78 3.80 -5.57
CA THR A 29 0.06 3.07 -6.63
C THR A 29 -1.21 2.41 -6.10
N ILE A 30 -1.14 1.80 -4.92
CA ILE A 30 -2.31 1.14 -4.30
C ILE A 30 -3.39 2.17 -3.96
N LEU A 31 -3.03 3.29 -3.35
CA LEU A 31 -3.99 4.34 -3.01
C LEU A 31 -4.67 4.89 -4.26
N SER A 32 -3.90 5.22 -5.28
CA SER A 32 -4.43 5.77 -6.52
C SER A 32 -5.28 4.75 -7.29
N SER A 33 -4.85 3.50 -7.33
CA SER A 33 -5.58 2.42 -8.01
C SER A 33 -6.88 2.08 -7.31
N PHE A 34 -6.88 2.11 -5.98
CA PHE A 34 -8.10 1.89 -5.21
C PHE A 34 -9.11 3.01 -5.46
N ALA A 35 -8.65 4.26 -5.48
CA ALA A 35 -9.51 5.41 -5.75
C ALA A 35 -10.13 5.32 -7.15
N SER A 36 -9.36 4.93 -8.16
CA SER A 36 -9.83 4.82 -9.54
C SER A 36 -10.56 3.50 -9.85
N GLY A 37 -10.46 2.50 -8.96
CA GLY A 37 -11.05 1.20 -9.18
C GLY A 37 -10.25 0.30 -10.13
N ASP A 38 -8.96 0.53 -10.29
CA ASP A 38 -8.10 -0.26 -11.16
C ASP A 38 -7.70 -1.57 -10.48
N THR A 39 -8.58 -2.57 -10.59
CA THR A 39 -8.40 -3.87 -9.93
C THR A 39 -7.22 -4.66 -10.48
N LYS A 40 -6.92 -4.51 -11.76
CA LYS A 40 -5.78 -5.20 -12.38
C LYS A 40 -4.47 -4.74 -11.77
N LYS A 41 -4.30 -3.44 -11.61
CA LYS A 41 -3.11 -2.85 -11.00
C LYS A 41 -2.99 -3.27 -9.53
N LEU A 42 -4.10 -3.26 -8.80
CA LEU A 42 -4.15 -3.69 -7.41
C LEU A 42 -3.71 -5.14 -7.24
N LYS A 43 -4.19 -6.05 -8.09
CA LYS A 43 -3.84 -7.47 -8.00
C LYS A 43 -2.33 -7.72 -8.10
N SER A 44 -1.61 -6.89 -8.81
CA SER A 44 -0.17 -7.05 -8.96
C SER A 44 0.62 -6.64 -7.72
N LEU A 45 -0.01 -5.94 -6.78
CA LEU A 45 0.63 -5.38 -5.59
C LEU A 45 0.12 -5.96 -4.27
N LEU A 46 -0.92 -6.77 -4.32
CA LEU A 46 -1.61 -7.28 -3.15
C LEU A 46 -1.52 -8.80 -3.07
N THR A 47 -1.55 -9.33 -1.85
CA THR A 47 -1.79 -10.77 -1.69
C THR A 47 -3.20 -11.07 -2.20
N SER A 48 -3.47 -12.34 -2.53
CA SER A 48 -4.78 -12.76 -3.03
C SER A 48 -5.91 -12.38 -2.08
N GLU A 49 -5.69 -12.53 -0.77
CA GLU A 49 -6.67 -12.18 0.25
C GLU A 49 -6.96 -10.67 0.28
N MET A 50 -5.90 -9.85 0.24
CA MET A 50 -6.05 -8.41 0.20
C MET A 50 -6.73 -7.94 -1.08
N ALA A 51 -6.43 -8.58 -2.20
CA ALA A 51 -7.05 -8.27 -3.49
C ALA A 51 -8.56 -8.48 -3.43
N ILE A 52 -9.01 -9.58 -2.82
CA ILE A 52 -10.44 -9.86 -2.64
C ILE A 52 -11.09 -8.76 -1.80
N ASN A 53 -10.46 -8.38 -0.68
CA ASN A 53 -10.99 -7.34 0.19
C ASN A 53 -11.11 -5.99 -0.51
N PHE A 54 -10.11 -5.63 -1.29
CA PHE A 54 -10.11 -4.37 -2.05
C PHE A 54 -11.16 -4.38 -3.16
N GLU A 55 -11.29 -5.50 -3.87
CA GLU A 55 -12.30 -5.64 -4.92
C GLU A 55 -13.71 -5.54 -4.35
N GLN A 56 -13.96 -6.14 -3.18
CA GLN A 56 -15.25 -6.04 -2.51
C GLN A 56 -15.56 -4.58 -2.13
N ALA A 57 -14.57 -3.86 -1.60
CA ALA A 57 -14.75 -2.46 -1.23
C ALA A 57 -15.05 -1.59 -2.45
N ILE A 58 -14.38 -1.83 -3.57
CA ILE A 58 -14.62 -1.13 -4.82
C ILE A 58 -16.05 -1.42 -5.32
N GLU A 59 -16.49 -2.68 -5.24
CA GLU A 59 -17.82 -3.08 -5.68
C GLU A 59 -18.91 -2.44 -4.82
N VAL A 60 -18.72 -2.40 -3.50
CA VAL A 60 -19.65 -1.72 -2.58
C VAL A 60 -19.78 -0.23 -2.93
N ARG A 61 -18.67 0.43 -3.17
CA ARG A 61 -18.65 1.84 -3.56
C ARG A 61 -19.39 2.07 -4.89
N LYS A 62 -19.13 1.21 -5.86
CA LYS A 62 -19.77 1.27 -7.18
C LYS A 62 -21.28 1.06 -7.08
N ASN A 63 -21.70 0.06 -6.31
CA ASN A 63 -23.13 -0.23 -6.12
C ASN A 63 -23.86 0.90 -5.39
N ALA A 64 -23.16 1.62 -4.51
CA ALA A 64 -23.69 2.79 -3.84
C ALA A 64 -23.66 4.04 -4.73
N ARG A 65 -23.18 3.93 -5.96
CA ARG A 65 -23.02 5.02 -6.93
C ARG A 65 -22.16 6.16 -6.39
N LEU A 66 -21.11 5.79 -5.65
CA LEU A 66 -20.13 6.74 -5.13
C LEU A 66 -18.90 6.74 -6.03
N THR A 67 -18.31 7.92 -6.19
CA THR A 67 -17.02 8.07 -6.85
C THR A 67 -16.01 8.68 -5.89
N SER A 68 -14.76 8.27 -6.04
CA SER A 68 -13.66 8.84 -5.26
C SER A 68 -12.87 9.79 -6.16
N GLU A 69 -12.65 11.00 -5.66
CA GLU A 69 -11.67 11.89 -6.24
C GLU A 69 -10.46 11.91 -5.33
N PHE A 70 -9.31 11.64 -5.90
CA PHE A 70 -8.09 11.43 -5.12
C PHE A 70 -6.88 12.00 -5.85
N THR A 71 -6.10 12.80 -5.13
CA THR A 71 -4.80 13.29 -5.60
C THR A 71 -3.76 12.98 -4.54
N PHE A 72 -2.74 12.25 -4.93
CA PHE A 72 -1.62 11.97 -4.06
C PHE A 72 -0.62 13.13 -4.14
N ILE A 73 -0.36 13.80 -3.01
CA ILE A 73 0.57 14.93 -2.98
C ILE A 73 1.98 14.43 -2.75
N GLY A 74 2.19 13.60 -1.73
CA GLY A 74 3.50 13.03 -1.46
C GLY A 74 3.60 12.34 -0.12
N ILE A 75 4.70 11.62 0.06
CA ILE A 75 5.03 10.96 1.32
C ILE A 75 5.93 11.88 2.12
N LYS A 76 5.57 12.12 3.38
CA LYS A 76 6.36 12.91 4.31
C LYS A 76 7.35 12.06 5.10
N ALA A 77 6.98 10.84 5.43
CA ALA A 77 7.84 9.94 6.17
C ALA A 77 7.45 8.49 5.92
N SER A 78 8.45 7.62 5.89
CA SER A 78 8.26 6.17 5.78
C SER A 78 9.25 5.50 6.72
N ASN A 79 8.74 4.69 7.65
CA ASN A 79 9.57 4.02 8.64
C ASN A 79 9.20 2.54 8.75
N VAL A 80 10.21 1.67 8.71
CA VAL A 80 10.00 0.25 8.98
C VAL A 80 9.87 0.11 10.50
N GLU A 81 8.68 -0.26 10.94
CA GLU A 81 8.37 -0.42 12.37
C GLU A 81 8.73 -1.79 12.89
N LYS A 82 8.61 -2.81 12.05
CA LYS A 82 8.85 -4.18 12.41
C LYS A 82 9.27 -4.98 11.19
N TYR A 83 10.23 -5.85 11.38
CA TYR A 83 10.65 -6.79 10.34
C TYR A 83 10.83 -8.16 10.99
N GLU A 84 10.23 -9.18 10.37
CA GLU A 84 10.36 -10.54 10.88
C GLU A 84 10.37 -11.57 9.75
N LYS A 85 11.04 -12.66 10.00
CA LYS A 85 11.06 -13.81 9.10
C LYS A 85 10.39 -14.97 9.81
N ILE A 86 9.33 -15.50 9.24
CA ILE A 86 8.60 -16.66 9.76
C ILE A 86 8.63 -17.72 8.67
N LYS A 87 9.41 -18.78 8.90
CA LYS A 87 9.66 -19.83 7.91
C LYS A 87 10.21 -19.22 6.61
N ASN A 88 9.48 -19.35 5.52
CA ASN A 88 9.91 -18.84 4.21
C ASN A 88 9.30 -17.49 3.86
N ASP A 89 8.60 -16.88 4.80
CA ASP A 89 7.95 -15.60 4.56
C ASP A 89 8.65 -14.48 5.34
N LEU A 90 8.91 -13.40 4.65
CA LEU A 90 9.39 -12.16 5.24
C LEU A 90 8.19 -11.23 5.41
N PHE A 91 8.17 -10.52 6.53
CA PHE A 91 7.15 -9.51 6.81
C PHE A 91 7.81 -8.21 7.23
N ALA A 92 7.41 -7.13 6.61
CA ALA A 92 7.88 -5.80 6.96
C ALA A 92 6.68 -4.88 7.17
N SER A 93 6.58 -4.32 8.37
CA SER A 93 5.52 -3.36 8.71
C SER A 93 6.07 -1.96 8.58
N VAL A 94 5.37 -1.11 7.84
CA VAL A 94 5.81 0.24 7.51
C VAL A 94 4.77 1.24 7.97
N LYS A 95 5.23 2.30 8.62
CA LYS A 95 4.42 3.47 8.91
C LYS A 95 4.66 4.49 7.80
N PHE A 96 3.59 4.89 7.12
CA PHE A 96 3.64 5.97 6.14
C PHE A 96 2.91 7.19 6.67
N VAL A 97 3.52 8.35 6.50
CA VAL A 97 2.84 9.62 6.69
C VAL A 97 2.83 10.30 5.32
N SER A 98 1.65 10.58 4.82
CA SER A 98 1.49 11.16 3.49
C SER A 98 0.52 12.33 3.48
N GLU A 99 0.52 13.07 2.38
CA GLU A 99 -0.43 14.15 2.14
C GLU A 99 -1.24 13.83 0.89
N VAL A 100 -2.54 13.98 1.00
CA VAL A 100 -3.47 13.69 -0.09
C VAL A 100 -4.58 14.72 -0.11
N ILE A 101 -5.24 14.82 -1.26
CA ILE A 101 -6.53 15.51 -1.40
C ILE A 101 -7.52 14.43 -1.79
N SER A 102 -8.61 14.30 -1.04
CA SER A 102 -9.60 13.27 -1.35
C SER A 102 -11.02 13.70 -1.00
N ALA A 103 -11.96 13.24 -1.80
CA ALA A 103 -13.37 13.42 -1.55
C ALA A 103 -14.16 12.27 -2.15
N LYS A 104 -15.33 11.99 -1.57
CA LYS A 104 -16.31 11.09 -2.17
C LYS A 104 -17.49 11.91 -2.65
N LYS A 105 -17.96 11.57 -3.82
CA LYS A 105 -19.14 12.20 -4.44
C LYS A 105 -20.23 11.17 -4.64
N ASP A 106 -21.47 11.60 -4.46
CA ASP A 106 -22.64 10.77 -4.76
C ASP A 106 -22.98 10.80 -6.26
N LYS A 107 -24.07 10.13 -6.64
CA LYS A 107 -24.53 10.05 -8.04
C LYS A 107 -24.84 11.41 -8.65
N ASP A 108 -25.16 12.41 -7.82
CA ASP A 108 -25.47 13.77 -8.26
C ASP A 108 -24.25 14.68 -8.25
N ASN A 109 -23.06 14.09 -8.12
CA ASN A 109 -21.78 14.79 -8.11
C ASN A 109 -21.59 15.69 -6.88
N LYS A 110 -22.32 15.42 -5.82
CA LYS A 110 -22.22 16.14 -4.55
C LYS A 110 -21.17 15.51 -3.67
N ILE A 111 -20.35 16.32 -3.05
CA ILE A 111 -19.36 15.83 -2.08
C ILE A 111 -20.09 15.42 -0.82
N ILE A 112 -19.96 14.15 -0.44
CA ILE A 112 -20.54 13.60 0.79
C ILE A 112 -19.49 13.33 1.86
N GLU A 113 -18.22 13.33 1.50
CA GLU A 113 -17.11 13.12 2.41
C GLU A 113 -15.87 13.75 1.82
N GLY A 114 -15.02 14.33 2.69
CA GLY A 114 -13.76 14.92 2.27
C GLY A 114 -13.89 16.36 1.78
N ASP A 115 -12.79 16.86 1.24
CA ASP A 115 -12.67 18.26 0.82
C ASP A 115 -11.65 18.36 -0.31
N LEU A 116 -12.07 18.87 -1.47
CA LEU A 116 -11.18 19.00 -2.63
C LEU A 116 -10.25 20.22 -2.54
N ASP A 117 -10.49 21.11 -1.57
CA ASP A 117 -9.71 22.34 -1.42
C ASP A 117 -8.67 22.25 -0.31
N LYS A 118 -8.57 21.12 0.37
CA LYS A 118 -7.66 20.97 1.50
C LYS A 118 -6.77 19.75 1.38
N ILE A 119 -5.50 19.95 1.67
CA ILE A 119 -4.54 18.86 1.81
C ILE A 119 -4.76 18.22 3.18
N LYS A 120 -4.91 16.90 3.18
CA LYS A 120 -5.09 16.11 4.37
C LYS A 120 -3.84 15.28 4.63
N GLN A 121 -3.36 15.29 5.87
CA GLN A 121 -2.28 14.40 6.27
C GLN A 121 -2.86 13.08 6.75
N VAL A 122 -2.32 11.99 6.24
CA VAL A 122 -2.79 10.63 6.54
C VAL A 122 -1.62 9.82 7.09
N THR A 123 -1.91 8.99 8.10
CA THR A 123 -0.95 8.04 8.63
C THR A 123 -1.50 6.64 8.44
N ASP A 124 -0.72 5.79 7.78
CA ASP A 124 -1.08 4.41 7.50
C ASP A 124 -0.01 3.46 8.00
N TYR A 125 -0.44 2.31 8.50
CA TYR A 125 0.45 1.23 8.94
C TYR A 125 0.15 0.01 8.09
N TRP A 126 1.08 -0.35 7.21
CA TRP A 126 0.91 -1.41 6.22
C TRP A 126 1.95 -2.50 6.41
N LYS A 127 1.52 -3.75 6.32
CA LYS A 127 2.42 -4.90 6.39
C LYS A 127 2.58 -5.51 5.00
N PHE A 128 3.83 -5.60 4.55
CA PHE A 128 4.19 -6.23 3.28
C PHE A 128 4.81 -7.60 3.53
N THR A 129 4.64 -8.51 2.58
CA THR A 129 5.21 -9.86 2.64
C THR A 129 5.94 -10.21 1.36
N ARG A 130 6.98 -11.02 1.52
CA ARG A 130 7.73 -11.62 0.42
C ARG A 130 8.02 -13.06 0.77
N ASN A 131 7.76 -13.98 -0.16
CA ASN A 131 8.12 -15.39 0.02
C ASN A 131 9.48 -15.62 -0.63
N ILE A 132 10.47 -16.09 0.15
CA ILE A 132 11.86 -16.25 -0.32
C ILE A 132 12.04 -17.40 -1.32
N LEU A 133 11.06 -18.30 -1.41
CA LEU A 133 11.08 -19.40 -2.38
C LEU A 133 10.59 -18.98 -3.76
N LYS A 134 9.94 -17.83 -3.86
CA LYS A 134 9.48 -17.30 -5.15
C LYS A 134 10.55 -16.42 -5.76
N LYS A 135 10.65 -16.49 -7.09
CA LYS A 135 11.60 -15.68 -7.84
C LYS A 135 11.26 -14.20 -7.73
N GLY A 136 12.31 -13.39 -7.67
CA GLY A 136 12.20 -11.95 -7.70
C GLY A 136 12.07 -11.33 -6.33
N PRO A 137 12.33 -10.02 -6.24
CA PRO A 137 12.35 -9.28 -4.96
C PRO A 137 11.02 -8.65 -4.62
N ASN A 138 9.91 -9.09 -5.23
CA ASN A 138 8.63 -8.42 -5.10
C ASN A 138 8.01 -8.64 -3.73
N TRP A 139 7.56 -7.54 -3.16
CA TRP A 139 6.79 -7.52 -1.92
C TRP A 139 5.33 -7.21 -2.24
N TYR A 140 4.42 -7.78 -1.47
CA TYR A 140 2.98 -7.62 -1.65
C TYR A 140 2.35 -7.13 -0.35
N LEU A 141 1.38 -6.25 -0.46
CA LEU A 141 0.63 -5.81 0.73
C LEU A 141 -0.20 -6.97 1.24
N SER A 142 0.02 -7.35 2.50
CA SER A 142 -0.67 -8.48 3.14
C SER A 142 -1.63 -8.06 4.23
N GLU A 143 -1.46 -6.88 4.79
CA GLU A 143 -2.32 -6.44 5.90
C GLU A 143 -2.26 -4.92 6.05
N ILE A 144 -3.41 -4.33 6.32
CA ILE A 144 -3.51 -2.94 6.78
C ILE A 144 -3.74 -2.99 8.28
N ILE A 145 -2.85 -2.38 9.03
CA ILE A 145 -2.85 -2.46 10.49
C ILE A 145 -3.58 -1.25 11.06
N SER A 146 -4.57 -1.50 11.89
CA SER A 146 -5.27 -0.43 12.60
C SER A 146 -4.57 -0.14 13.93
N LYS A 147 -4.35 1.12 14.19
CA LYS A 147 -3.77 1.58 15.47
C LYS A 147 -4.60 2.68 16.10
#